data_21662c6399b404147f62f8bef9dbbb52
#
_entry.id   21662c6399b404147f62f8bef9dbbb52
#
_cell.length_a   1.000
_cell.length_b   1.000
_cell.length_c   1.000
_cell.angle_alpha   90.00
_cell.angle_beta   90.00
_cell.angle_gamma   90.00
#
_symmetry.space_group_name_H-M   'P 1'
#
loop_
_entity.id
_entity.type
_entity.pdbx_description
1 polymer ?
#
loop_
_entity_poly.entity_id
_entity_poly.type
_entity_poly.pdbx_seq_one_letter_code
_entity_poly.pdbx_strand_id
1 'polypeptide(L)'
;MRSRIFVSIIACISLLSSCKKDEATTWESNWVAPVAHGRLTLSDLTADNGYTDNAGIYHLYFEKIISGFGTSDLTQIPDTNISQKFVVPLTGGPFQIPGNTAIITQNQNYSVETNGTGLRMVKVKSGQMIVHVKSYVNAYLHPSFTLYNVSEVYGNNTDIDFALTPGSASSPTEGYYTVDMSNKYVVLSGTSGFEYNKLSTHLEIKTEYGTTADQNTIYGQDSVRFELIMSDLVIDYAKGYFGNDTYSFNETFNLAESANMPTGLLALDQASFGFHVTHKMGFDGKLKIDNVMGLNTYMNTGVQLTGGNLYNPFFITRSIDNGGTASVSNYDIDLNEGNSNITSFMGSLPYSVLFTGSLQLNPFGNVSDGNDFFYADQLTEAKLVVDVPLRLAASDLTLRDTLNVEVTTDAVRVSSLTLDIQNAFPMEWKLNLTTLGGLVVAEDIHVPSGNSIDANALATSSTLVIPISESQWNIIRSEGKLMLQVVLNTPSFPQLVNLYNSYFIDVRVKAGVVLNAEVE
;
A
#
# COMPACT_ATOMS: atom_id res chain seq x y z
N MET A 1 -28.29 8.61 107.98
CA MET A 1 -28.29 9.18 106.60
C MET A 1 -26.97 8.95 105.79
N ARG A 2 -25.89 8.35 106.42
CA ARG A 2 -24.59 8.15 105.70
C ARG A 2 -24.41 6.77 105.03
N SER A 3 -25.29 5.78 105.30
CA SER A 3 -25.19 4.46 104.71
C SER A 3 -25.85 4.27 103.29
N ARG A 4 -26.82 5.09 102.96
CA ARG A 4 -27.55 5.02 101.66
C ARG A 4 -26.81 5.64 100.50
N ILE A 5 -25.91 6.58 100.72
CA ILE A 5 -25.13 7.27 99.73
C ILE A 5 -23.96 6.39 99.24
N PHE A 6 -23.39 5.55 100.14
CA PHE A 6 -22.30 4.67 99.77
C PHE A 6 -22.70 3.47 98.85
N VAL A 7 -23.93 2.97 99.02
CA VAL A 7 -24.45 1.87 98.21
C VAL A 7 -24.85 2.44 96.79
N SER A 8 -25.31 3.65 96.66
CA SER A 8 -25.63 4.27 95.37
C SER A 8 -24.36 4.59 94.56
N ILE A 9 -23.25 4.98 95.17
CA ILE A 9 -21.99 5.27 94.50
C ILE A 9 -21.32 3.98 94.03
N ILE A 10 -21.36 2.86 94.83
CA ILE A 10 -20.85 1.56 94.36
C ILE A 10 -21.67 0.95 93.27
N ALA A 11 -23.00 1.14 93.23
CA ALA A 11 -23.88 0.71 92.11
C ALA A 11 -23.65 1.53 90.83
N CYS A 12 -23.33 2.85 90.92
CA CYS A 12 -22.94 3.62 89.73
C CYS A 12 -21.55 3.29 89.21
N ILE A 13 -20.60 2.92 90.06
CA ILE A 13 -19.23 2.52 89.66
C ILE A 13 -19.24 1.13 89.01
N SER A 14 -20.10 0.20 89.44
CA SER A 14 -20.25 -1.11 88.81
C SER A 14 -20.99 -1.06 87.47
N LEU A 15 -21.74 -0.02 87.19
CA LEU A 15 -22.37 0.18 85.87
C LEU A 15 -21.43 0.83 84.85
N LEU A 16 -20.37 1.50 85.32
CA LEU A 16 -19.36 2.08 84.43
C LEU A 16 -18.23 1.13 84.04
N SER A 17 -18.13 -0.02 84.72
CA SER A 17 -17.12 -1.04 84.40
C SER A 17 -17.63 -2.17 83.46
N SER A 18 -18.83 -2.03 82.94
CA SER A 18 -19.46 -3.00 82.00
C SER A 18 -19.43 -2.55 80.53
N CYS A 19 -18.73 -1.48 80.19
CA CYS A 19 -18.36 -1.27 78.79
C CYS A 19 -17.14 -2.16 78.51
N LYS A 20 -17.39 -3.42 78.22
CA LYS A 20 -16.47 -4.19 77.38
C LYS A 20 -16.42 -3.41 76.05
N LYS A 21 -15.22 -3.03 75.64
CA LYS A 21 -14.94 -2.58 74.30
C LYS A 21 -15.46 -3.70 73.41
N ASP A 22 -16.59 -3.52 72.78
CA ASP A 22 -17.13 -4.46 71.83
C ASP A 22 -16.04 -4.70 70.80
N GLU A 23 -15.73 -5.97 70.56
CA GLU A 23 -14.87 -6.33 69.42
C GLU A 23 -15.47 -5.65 68.19
N ALA A 24 -14.65 -4.94 67.43
CA ALA A 24 -15.07 -4.24 66.23
C ALA A 24 -15.99 -5.14 65.40
N THR A 25 -17.25 -4.73 65.22
CA THR A 25 -18.21 -5.52 64.49
C THR A 25 -17.83 -5.41 63.02
N THR A 26 -17.23 -6.43 62.46
CA THR A 26 -16.91 -6.51 61.04
C THR A 26 -18.15 -6.91 60.27
N TRP A 27 -18.56 -6.08 59.37
CA TRP A 27 -19.65 -6.34 58.44
C TRP A 27 -19.05 -6.77 57.09
N GLU A 28 -19.36 -7.99 56.66
CA GLU A 28 -19.08 -8.43 55.28
C GLU A 28 -20.25 -8.13 54.39
N SER A 29 -20.04 -7.36 53.36
CA SER A 29 -21.02 -7.14 52.30
C SER A 29 -20.47 -7.56 50.97
N ASN A 30 -21.26 -8.35 50.22
CA ASN A 30 -20.91 -8.86 48.91
C ASN A 30 -21.45 -7.91 47.83
N TRP A 31 -20.58 -7.37 47.01
CA TRP A 31 -20.89 -6.51 45.90
C TRP A 31 -20.43 -7.16 44.59
N VAL A 32 -21.08 -6.78 43.48
CA VAL A 32 -20.68 -7.20 42.13
C VAL A 32 -20.35 -5.94 41.35
N ALA A 33 -19.09 -5.82 40.89
CA ALA A 33 -18.62 -4.71 40.10
C ALA A 33 -18.27 -5.15 38.68
N PRO A 34 -18.67 -4.45 37.63
CA PRO A 34 -18.22 -4.73 36.28
C PRO A 34 -16.72 -4.41 36.17
N VAL A 35 -15.94 -5.29 35.57
CA VAL A 35 -14.49 -5.12 35.44
C VAL A 35 -14.01 -5.20 33.99
N ALA A 36 -14.75 -5.89 33.12
CA ALA A 36 -14.47 -5.91 31.68
C ALA A 36 -15.74 -6.19 30.89
N HIS A 37 -15.78 -5.70 29.68
CA HIS A 37 -16.84 -5.97 28.70
C HIS A 37 -16.21 -6.06 27.31
N GLY A 38 -16.62 -7.06 26.56
CA GLY A 38 -16.24 -7.24 25.16
C GLY A 38 -17.46 -7.72 24.36
N ARG A 39 -17.66 -7.13 23.20
CA ARG A 39 -18.63 -7.58 22.22
C ARG A 39 -17.89 -7.84 20.91
N LEU A 40 -18.00 -9.06 20.41
CA LEU A 40 -17.42 -9.48 19.15
C LEU A 40 -18.53 -9.66 18.12
N THR A 41 -18.35 -9.05 16.97
CA THR A 41 -19.21 -9.17 15.78
C THR A 41 -18.42 -9.75 14.62
N LEU A 42 -19.05 -10.04 13.50
CA LEU A 42 -18.33 -10.50 12.31
C LEU A 42 -17.42 -9.41 11.73
N SER A 43 -17.80 -8.13 11.81
CA SER A 43 -16.94 -7.03 11.36
C SER A 43 -15.66 -6.92 12.19
N ASP A 44 -15.72 -7.14 13.50
CA ASP A 44 -14.53 -7.16 14.37
C ASP A 44 -13.60 -8.34 14.01
N LEU A 45 -14.18 -9.49 13.68
CA LEU A 45 -13.42 -10.70 13.29
C LEU A 45 -12.76 -10.57 11.91
N THR A 46 -13.30 -9.72 11.04
CA THR A 46 -12.82 -9.53 9.67
C THR A 46 -12.05 -8.21 9.49
N ALA A 47 -11.76 -7.48 10.59
CA ALA A 47 -11.11 -6.17 10.56
C ALA A 47 -11.80 -5.20 9.56
N ASP A 48 -13.13 -5.16 9.59
CA ASP A 48 -14.00 -4.36 8.71
C ASP A 48 -13.88 -4.67 7.19
N ASN A 49 -13.19 -5.77 6.84
CA ASN A 49 -13.08 -6.22 5.45
C ASN A 49 -14.28 -7.11 5.06
N GLY A 50 -15.45 -6.52 4.92
CA GLY A 50 -16.61 -7.29 4.54
C GLY A 50 -17.85 -6.45 4.25
N TYR A 51 -18.87 -7.13 3.72
CA TYR A 51 -20.16 -6.54 3.43
C TYR A 51 -21.27 -7.57 3.69
N THR A 52 -22.52 -7.13 3.67
CA THR A 52 -23.69 -8.00 3.81
C THR A 52 -24.44 -8.05 2.49
N ASP A 53 -24.75 -9.24 2.02
CA ASP A 53 -25.54 -9.44 0.80
C ASP A 53 -27.05 -9.18 1.02
N ASN A 54 -27.85 -9.32 -0.04
CA ASN A 54 -29.29 -9.13 0.01
C ASN A 54 -30.03 -10.21 0.83
N ALA A 55 -29.39 -11.36 1.08
CA ALA A 55 -29.93 -12.42 1.95
C ALA A 55 -29.55 -12.19 3.42
N GLY A 56 -28.73 -11.19 3.71
CA GLY A 56 -28.24 -10.88 5.04
C GLY A 56 -26.99 -11.67 5.45
N ILE A 57 -26.45 -12.50 4.56
CA ILE A 57 -25.21 -13.25 4.82
C ILE A 57 -24.04 -12.31 4.77
N TYR A 58 -23.13 -12.43 5.73
CA TYR A 58 -21.90 -11.63 5.76
C TYR A 58 -20.86 -12.25 4.83
N HIS A 59 -20.19 -11.39 4.05
CA HIS A 59 -19.11 -11.74 3.15
C HIS A 59 -17.80 -11.19 3.67
N LEU A 60 -16.76 -12.00 3.68
CA LEU A 60 -15.38 -11.53 3.78
C LEU A 60 -14.95 -11.09 2.38
N TYR A 61 -14.61 -9.82 2.24
CA TYR A 61 -14.22 -9.23 0.97
C TYR A 61 -12.83 -8.61 1.07
N PHE A 62 -11.96 -8.98 0.17
CA PHE A 62 -10.61 -8.45 0.08
C PHE A 62 -10.34 -7.97 -1.34
N GLU A 63 -9.82 -6.77 -1.46
CA GLU A 63 -9.43 -6.17 -2.72
C GLU A 63 -8.03 -5.59 -2.61
N LYS A 64 -7.18 -5.88 -3.59
CA LYS A 64 -5.83 -5.34 -3.66
C LYS A 64 -5.46 -4.99 -5.08
N ILE A 65 -5.03 -3.74 -5.26
CA ILE A 65 -4.41 -3.30 -6.51
C ILE A 65 -2.95 -3.69 -6.46
N ILE A 66 -2.51 -4.41 -7.49
CA ILE A 66 -1.10 -4.69 -7.77
C ILE A 66 -0.61 -3.54 -8.62
N SER A 67 0.09 -2.60 -8.00
CA SER A 67 0.65 -1.45 -8.69
C SER A 67 2.01 -1.79 -9.31
N GLY A 68 2.25 -1.25 -10.50
CA GLY A 68 3.61 -1.13 -11.03
C GLY A 68 4.20 -2.39 -11.62
N PHE A 69 3.64 -2.88 -12.72
CA PHE A 69 4.34 -3.85 -13.60
C PHE A 69 5.63 -3.25 -14.23
N GLY A 70 6.52 -2.60 -13.43
CA GLY A 70 7.73 -1.94 -13.92
C GLY A 70 7.49 -0.67 -14.76
N THR A 71 6.25 -0.19 -14.83
CA THR A 71 5.88 0.96 -15.67
C THR A 71 6.32 2.31 -15.11
N SER A 72 6.69 2.39 -13.84
CA SER A 72 7.26 3.61 -13.24
C SER A 72 8.53 4.07 -13.96
N ASP A 73 9.34 3.14 -14.43
CA ASP A 73 10.60 3.43 -15.13
C ASP A 73 10.37 3.96 -16.55
N LEU A 74 9.18 3.73 -17.12
CA LEU A 74 8.80 4.26 -18.42
C LEU A 74 8.50 5.77 -18.40
N THR A 75 8.19 6.34 -17.24
CA THR A 75 7.78 7.74 -17.09
C THR A 75 8.92 8.71 -16.86
N GLN A 76 10.15 8.23 -16.73
CA GLN A 76 11.34 9.05 -16.52
C GLN A 76 12.34 8.85 -17.66
N ILE A 77 12.84 9.97 -18.20
CA ILE A 77 14.00 9.97 -19.11
C ILE A 77 15.23 10.27 -18.27
N PRO A 78 16.32 9.45 -18.37
CA PRO A 78 17.58 9.74 -17.70
C PRO A 78 18.14 11.11 -18.10
N ASP A 79 18.83 11.73 -17.18
CA ASP A 79 19.54 12.97 -17.49
C ASP A 79 20.53 12.76 -18.64
N THR A 80 20.45 13.63 -19.62
CA THR A 80 21.29 13.55 -20.82
C THR A 80 22.20 14.76 -20.90
N ASN A 81 23.49 14.52 -21.04
CA ASN A 81 24.48 15.59 -21.29
C ASN A 81 25.21 15.30 -22.61
N ILE A 82 25.02 16.18 -23.56
CA ILE A 82 25.64 16.12 -24.88
C ILE A 82 26.62 17.26 -24.99
N SER A 83 27.90 16.98 -25.24
CA SER A 83 28.93 17.99 -25.43
C SER A 83 29.61 17.80 -26.78
N GLN A 84 29.66 18.85 -27.59
CA GLN A 84 30.30 18.87 -28.90
C GLN A 84 31.15 20.09 -29.13
N LYS A 85 32.33 19.87 -29.71
CA LYS A 85 33.23 20.93 -30.14
C LYS A 85 33.08 21.17 -31.64
N PHE A 86 32.83 22.42 -32.01
CA PHE A 86 32.84 22.89 -33.38
C PHE A 86 34.08 23.73 -33.62
N VAL A 87 34.82 23.42 -34.69
CA VAL A 87 36.01 24.16 -35.08
C VAL A 87 35.61 25.04 -36.25
N VAL A 88 36.05 26.32 -36.22
CA VAL A 88 35.82 27.25 -37.32
C VAL A 88 36.47 26.69 -38.59
N PRO A 89 35.73 26.51 -39.70
CA PRO A 89 36.22 25.85 -40.89
C PRO A 89 37.08 26.78 -41.79
N LEU A 90 38.03 27.49 -41.17
CA LEU A 90 38.99 28.35 -41.81
C LEU A 90 40.41 27.77 -41.63
N THR A 91 41.30 28.06 -42.55
CA THR A 91 42.71 27.63 -42.47
C THR A 91 43.62 28.86 -42.36
N GLY A 92 44.38 28.91 -41.26
CA GLY A 92 45.30 30.05 -41.01
C GLY A 92 44.58 31.19 -40.30
N GLY A 93 44.92 32.41 -40.63
CA GLY A 93 44.44 33.67 -40.00
C GLY A 93 45.55 34.51 -39.44
N PRO A 94 45.23 35.67 -38.84
CA PRO A 94 43.89 36.13 -38.44
C PRO A 94 43.02 36.60 -39.62
N PHE A 95 41.72 36.38 -39.52
CA PHE A 95 40.70 36.91 -40.43
C PHE A 95 39.83 37.92 -39.67
N GLN A 96 39.65 39.11 -40.26
CA GLN A 96 38.70 40.10 -39.78
C GLN A 96 37.36 39.88 -40.45
N ILE A 97 36.36 39.54 -39.71
CA ILE A 97 35.03 39.11 -40.22
C ILE A 97 33.97 40.17 -39.89
N PRO A 98 33.25 40.71 -40.87
CA PRO A 98 32.15 41.67 -40.62
C PRO A 98 31.05 41.05 -39.73
N GLY A 99 30.29 41.92 -39.06
CA GLY A 99 29.10 41.50 -38.35
C GLY A 99 28.06 40.79 -39.23
N ASN A 100 27.23 39.95 -38.64
CA ASN A 100 26.17 39.14 -39.30
C ASN A 100 26.71 38.13 -40.33
N THR A 101 27.95 37.64 -40.13
CA THR A 101 28.55 36.61 -41.01
C THR A 101 28.55 35.25 -40.31
N ALA A 102 27.97 34.24 -40.96
CA ALA A 102 27.96 32.86 -40.42
C ALA A 102 29.38 32.27 -40.45
N ILE A 103 29.83 31.77 -39.32
CA ILE A 103 31.15 31.13 -39.16
C ILE A 103 31.03 29.63 -38.91
N ILE A 104 29.91 29.17 -38.36
CA ILE A 104 29.54 27.76 -38.16
C ILE A 104 28.06 27.61 -38.52
N THR A 105 27.75 26.63 -39.35
CA THR A 105 26.36 26.26 -39.67
C THR A 105 26.30 24.72 -39.72
N GLN A 106 25.46 24.13 -38.89
CA GLN A 106 25.36 22.68 -38.82
C GLN A 106 23.96 22.16 -38.42
N ASN A 107 23.47 21.16 -39.16
CA ASN A 107 22.34 20.34 -38.76
C ASN A 107 22.84 19.08 -38.10
N GLN A 108 22.22 18.67 -36.99
CA GLN A 108 22.64 17.50 -36.26
C GLN A 108 21.49 16.78 -35.56
N ASN A 109 21.63 15.46 -35.43
CA ASN A 109 20.77 14.64 -34.61
C ASN A 109 21.54 14.23 -33.35
N TYR A 110 21.11 14.68 -32.20
CA TYR A 110 21.69 14.28 -30.91
C TYR A 110 20.98 13.07 -30.35
N SER A 111 21.75 12.12 -29.79
CA SER A 111 21.19 10.96 -29.09
C SER A 111 20.73 11.37 -27.70
N VAL A 112 19.49 11.06 -27.36
CA VAL A 112 18.93 11.19 -26.02
C VAL A 112 19.03 9.85 -25.31
N GLU A 113 19.53 9.87 -24.10
CA GLU A 113 19.61 8.66 -23.26
C GLU A 113 18.19 8.20 -22.86
N THR A 114 17.96 6.91 -22.91
CA THR A 114 16.71 6.28 -22.52
C THR A 114 17.01 4.92 -21.87
N ASN A 115 16.16 4.44 -21.01
CA ASN A 115 16.33 3.16 -20.33
C ASN A 115 16.05 1.95 -21.26
N GLY A 116 16.70 1.91 -22.43
CA GLY A 116 16.56 0.82 -23.39
C GLY A 116 15.31 0.94 -24.29
N THR A 117 14.52 2.00 -24.15
CA THR A 117 13.35 2.25 -24.99
C THR A 117 13.71 3.02 -26.26
N GLY A 118 13.02 2.77 -27.34
CA GLY A 118 13.13 3.51 -28.61
C GLY A 118 12.04 4.56 -28.73
N LEU A 119 12.28 5.79 -28.26
CA LEU A 119 11.30 6.87 -28.28
C LEU A 119 11.31 7.61 -29.63
N ARG A 120 10.14 7.88 -30.16
CA ARG A 120 9.92 8.75 -31.33
C ARG A 120 9.37 10.10 -30.96
N MET A 121 8.60 10.16 -29.88
CA MET A 121 8.00 11.40 -29.40
C MET A 121 7.67 11.26 -27.91
N VAL A 122 7.86 12.35 -27.18
CA VAL A 122 7.36 12.48 -25.81
C VAL A 122 6.65 13.80 -25.64
N LYS A 123 5.67 13.85 -24.74
CA LYS A 123 5.14 15.07 -24.17
C LYS A 123 5.64 15.14 -22.73
N VAL A 124 6.37 16.19 -22.44
CA VAL A 124 7.03 16.38 -21.15
C VAL A 124 6.03 17.02 -20.17
N LYS A 125 5.90 16.47 -18.98
CA LYS A 125 5.12 17.03 -17.89
C LYS A 125 5.88 18.13 -17.16
N SER A 126 7.17 17.88 -16.88
CA SER A 126 8.06 18.80 -16.20
C SER A 126 9.53 18.48 -16.52
N GLY A 127 10.41 19.43 -16.32
CA GLY A 127 11.84 19.30 -16.51
C GLY A 127 12.44 20.50 -17.22
N GLN A 128 13.73 20.48 -17.43
CA GLN A 128 14.45 21.58 -18.06
C GLN A 128 15.49 21.10 -19.07
N MET A 129 15.78 21.96 -20.03
CA MET A 129 16.88 21.82 -20.97
C MET A 129 17.76 23.06 -20.90
N ILE A 130 19.06 22.88 -20.72
CA ILE A 130 20.04 23.97 -20.70
C ILE A 130 20.90 23.86 -21.94
N VAL A 131 20.95 24.94 -22.70
CA VAL A 131 21.88 25.14 -23.79
C VAL A 131 23.04 25.98 -23.26
N HIS A 132 24.25 25.41 -23.24
CA HIS A 132 25.47 26.08 -22.79
C HIS A 132 26.43 26.19 -23.97
N VAL A 133 26.87 27.39 -24.27
CA VAL A 133 27.83 27.67 -25.33
C VAL A 133 29.08 28.30 -24.73
N LYS A 134 30.23 27.72 -25.02
CA LYS A 134 31.54 28.20 -24.59
C LYS A 134 32.37 28.54 -25.82
N SER A 135 32.69 29.84 -26.01
CA SER A 135 33.43 30.35 -27.15
C SER A 135 34.89 30.63 -26.81
N TYR A 136 35.78 30.12 -27.66
CA TYR A 136 37.22 30.41 -27.64
C TYR A 136 37.61 31.36 -28.78
N VAL A 137 36.63 32.01 -29.41
CA VAL A 137 36.80 32.89 -30.58
C VAL A 137 36.91 34.33 -30.14
N ASN A 138 37.89 35.07 -30.66
CA ASN A 138 38.03 36.48 -30.38
C ASN A 138 37.12 37.33 -31.31
N ALA A 139 35.83 37.16 -31.12
CA ALA A 139 34.80 37.86 -31.84
C ALA A 139 33.52 37.97 -31.01
N TYR A 140 32.73 39.01 -31.26
CA TYR A 140 31.35 39.07 -30.79
C TYR A 140 30.51 38.07 -31.60
N LEU A 141 29.92 37.08 -30.92
CA LEU A 141 29.18 36.02 -31.57
C LEU A 141 27.72 36.07 -31.20
N HIS A 142 26.89 35.65 -32.12
CA HIS A 142 25.45 35.41 -31.95
C HIS A 142 25.12 33.95 -32.30
N PRO A 143 25.25 33.04 -31.35
CA PRO A 143 24.76 31.67 -31.51
C PRO A 143 23.22 31.65 -31.61
N SER A 144 22.71 31.02 -32.65
CA SER A 144 21.29 30.69 -32.82
C SER A 144 21.14 29.17 -32.90
N PHE A 145 20.28 28.63 -32.04
CA PHE A 145 20.05 27.21 -31.93
C PHE A 145 18.57 26.88 -32.04
N THR A 146 18.21 26.15 -33.08
CA THR A 146 16.84 25.70 -33.31
C THR A 146 16.68 24.25 -32.86
N LEU A 147 15.76 24.02 -31.96
CA LEU A 147 15.27 22.70 -31.59
C LEU A 147 14.08 22.36 -32.50
N TYR A 148 14.26 21.43 -33.42
CA TYR A 148 13.19 21.03 -34.33
C TYR A 148 12.14 20.20 -33.63
N ASN A 149 10.87 20.58 -33.83
CA ASN A 149 9.69 19.91 -33.27
C ASN A 149 9.75 19.78 -31.73
N VAL A 150 10.26 20.82 -31.05
CA VAL A 150 10.22 20.96 -29.60
C VAL A 150 9.41 22.21 -29.26
N SER A 151 8.17 22.04 -28.84
CA SER A 151 7.25 23.15 -28.53
C SER A 151 6.00 22.65 -27.79
N GLU A 152 5.24 23.57 -27.21
CA GLU A 152 3.91 23.31 -26.64
C GLU A 152 2.91 22.90 -27.71
N VAL A 153 3.11 23.33 -28.94
CA VAL A 153 2.30 22.94 -30.12
C VAL A 153 3.09 21.92 -30.95
N TYR A 154 2.54 20.72 -31.11
CA TYR A 154 3.18 19.66 -31.89
C TYR A 154 3.58 20.12 -33.29
N GLY A 155 4.81 19.85 -33.67
CA GLY A 155 5.36 20.22 -34.99
C GLY A 155 6.01 21.60 -35.07
N ASN A 156 5.89 22.45 -34.06
CA ASN A 156 6.59 23.72 -34.01
C ASN A 156 7.99 23.56 -33.42
N ASN A 157 8.87 24.53 -33.69
CA ASN A 157 10.24 24.60 -33.23
C ASN A 157 10.38 25.51 -32.01
N THR A 158 11.48 25.36 -31.28
CA THR A 158 11.95 26.34 -30.30
C THR A 158 13.27 26.91 -30.79
N ASP A 159 13.30 28.23 -30.97
CA ASP A 159 14.49 28.96 -31.33
C ASP A 159 15.10 29.61 -30.09
N ILE A 160 16.42 29.51 -29.97
CA ILE A 160 17.22 30.00 -28.86
C ILE A 160 18.37 30.81 -29.44
N ASP A 161 18.47 32.07 -29.07
CA ASP A 161 19.57 32.92 -29.48
C ASP A 161 20.04 33.81 -28.35
N PHE A 162 21.32 34.12 -28.34
CA PHE A 162 21.95 34.99 -27.35
C PHE A 162 23.30 35.51 -27.85
N ALA A 163 23.74 36.65 -27.31
CA ALA A 163 25.01 37.26 -27.68
C ALA A 163 26.16 36.80 -26.76
N LEU A 164 27.34 36.59 -27.33
CA LEU A 164 28.59 36.32 -26.62
C LEU A 164 29.63 37.40 -26.92
N THR A 165 30.32 37.85 -25.89
CA THR A 165 31.49 38.74 -26.03
C THR A 165 32.70 37.98 -26.55
N PRO A 166 33.76 38.67 -27.06
CA PRO A 166 34.99 38.00 -27.49
C PRO A 166 35.64 37.15 -26.41
N GLY A 167 36.00 35.90 -26.77
CA GLY A 167 36.74 34.97 -25.94
C GLY A 167 38.14 34.69 -26.44
N SER A 168 38.88 33.83 -25.78
CA SER A 168 40.20 33.35 -26.21
C SER A 168 40.46 31.94 -25.69
N ALA A 169 41.51 31.29 -26.16
CA ALA A 169 41.93 29.98 -25.68
C ALA A 169 42.20 29.92 -24.17
N SER A 170 42.71 31.03 -23.59
CA SER A 170 43.01 31.14 -22.16
C SER A 170 41.87 31.73 -21.31
N SER A 171 40.96 32.45 -21.95
CA SER A 171 39.81 33.09 -21.29
C SER A 171 38.57 32.98 -22.19
N PRO A 172 37.92 31.83 -22.23
CA PRO A 172 36.72 31.64 -23.03
C PRO A 172 35.55 32.44 -22.47
N THR A 173 34.60 32.79 -23.36
CA THR A 173 33.32 33.39 -22.99
C THR A 173 32.25 32.31 -22.96
N GLU A 174 31.34 32.42 -22.04
CA GLU A 174 30.28 31.44 -21.85
C GLU A 174 28.88 32.09 -21.84
N GLY A 175 27.90 31.40 -22.39
CA GLY A 175 26.51 31.80 -22.36
C GLY A 175 25.61 30.58 -22.05
N TYR A 176 24.57 30.84 -21.30
CA TYR A 176 23.60 29.82 -20.91
C TYR A 176 22.19 30.27 -21.28
N TYR A 177 21.41 29.31 -21.74
CA TYR A 177 19.97 29.50 -21.98
C TYR A 177 19.22 28.32 -21.44
N THR A 178 18.22 28.58 -20.60
CA THR A 178 17.37 27.52 -20.01
C THR A 178 16.00 27.52 -20.70
N VAL A 179 15.60 26.35 -21.17
CA VAL A 179 14.29 26.09 -21.72
C VAL A 179 13.49 25.31 -20.69
N ASP A 180 12.35 25.85 -20.25
CA ASP A 180 11.36 25.09 -19.51
C ASP A 180 10.71 24.09 -20.47
N MET A 181 10.83 22.80 -20.14
CA MET A 181 10.32 21.71 -20.96
C MET A 181 8.87 21.35 -20.63
N SER A 182 8.26 21.97 -19.61
CA SER A 182 6.90 21.69 -19.18
C SER A 182 5.91 21.84 -20.34
N ASN A 183 5.02 20.85 -20.48
CA ASN A 183 3.98 20.76 -21.54
C ASN A 183 4.49 20.73 -22.99
N LYS A 184 5.80 20.58 -23.22
CA LYS A 184 6.34 20.54 -24.58
C LYS A 184 6.31 19.12 -25.15
N TYR A 185 5.97 19.05 -26.42
CA TYR A 185 6.27 17.90 -27.27
C TYR A 185 7.74 17.91 -27.64
N VAL A 186 8.38 16.77 -27.64
CA VAL A 186 9.77 16.56 -28.09
C VAL A 186 9.74 15.40 -29.08
N VAL A 187 9.97 15.71 -30.36
CA VAL A 187 10.07 14.68 -31.39
C VAL A 187 11.48 14.15 -31.43
N LEU A 188 11.62 12.85 -31.30
CA LEU A 188 12.90 12.13 -31.19
C LEU A 188 13.11 11.16 -32.37
N SER A 189 12.48 11.44 -33.51
CA SER A 189 12.56 10.59 -34.70
C SER A 189 13.66 11.00 -35.71
N GLY A 190 14.54 11.90 -35.30
CA GLY A 190 15.60 12.42 -36.16
C GLY A 190 15.08 13.20 -37.38
N THR A 191 15.99 13.67 -38.21
CA THR A 191 15.64 14.38 -39.46
C THR A 191 14.96 13.48 -40.51
N SER A 192 15.18 12.16 -40.43
CA SER A 192 14.54 11.17 -41.31
C SER A 192 13.06 10.92 -40.94
N GLY A 193 12.66 11.18 -39.69
CA GLY A 193 11.34 10.89 -39.14
C GLY A 193 11.12 9.43 -38.73
N PHE A 194 12.15 8.56 -38.89
CA PHE A 194 12.04 7.11 -38.63
C PHE A 194 13.01 6.58 -37.57
N GLU A 195 13.92 7.43 -37.08
CA GLU A 195 14.88 7.06 -36.05
C GLU A 195 14.23 7.01 -34.67
N TYR A 196 14.99 6.55 -33.69
CA TYR A 196 14.61 6.55 -32.28
C TYR A 196 15.65 7.33 -31.47
N ASN A 197 15.18 8.02 -30.44
CA ASN A 197 16.03 8.73 -29.48
C ASN A 197 16.96 9.76 -30.14
N LYS A 198 16.49 10.41 -31.22
CA LYS A 198 17.27 11.40 -31.98
C LYS A 198 16.57 12.73 -31.99
N LEU A 199 17.12 13.69 -31.23
CA LEU A 199 16.69 15.08 -31.23
C LEU A 199 17.36 15.80 -32.40
N SER A 200 16.58 16.35 -33.31
CA SER A 200 17.07 17.10 -34.46
C SER A 200 17.24 18.57 -34.10
N THR A 201 18.39 19.14 -34.51
CA THR A 201 18.75 20.52 -34.20
C THR A 201 19.43 21.20 -35.37
N HIS A 202 19.36 22.53 -35.37
CA HIS A 202 20.15 23.39 -36.24
C HIS A 202 20.93 24.36 -35.36
N LEU A 203 22.24 24.42 -35.56
CA LEU A 203 23.13 25.40 -34.94
C LEU A 203 23.69 26.34 -36.02
N GLU A 204 23.51 27.64 -35.86
CA GLU A 204 24.16 28.67 -36.61
C GLU A 204 24.86 29.63 -35.67
N ILE A 205 26.16 29.89 -35.89
CA ILE A 205 26.92 30.88 -35.12
C ILE A 205 27.38 31.95 -36.10
N LYS A 206 26.87 33.17 -35.92
CA LYS A 206 27.25 34.35 -36.64
C LYS A 206 28.09 35.26 -35.79
N THR A 207 28.86 36.16 -36.43
CA THR A 207 29.33 37.37 -35.79
C THR A 207 28.15 38.27 -35.44
N GLU A 208 28.22 38.98 -34.28
CA GLU A 208 27.12 39.80 -33.79
C GLU A 208 26.77 40.94 -34.79
N TYR A 209 25.47 41.20 -34.96
CA TYR A 209 24.99 42.26 -35.82
C TYR A 209 25.47 43.65 -35.38
N GLY A 210 25.88 44.49 -36.34
CA GLY A 210 26.36 45.87 -36.07
C GLY A 210 27.81 45.96 -35.62
N THR A 211 28.53 44.82 -35.46
CA THR A 211 29.96 44.84 -35.21
C THR A 211 30.78 45.09 -36.48
N THR A 212 31.94 45.75 -36.34
CA THR A 212 32.86 45.98 -37.46
C THR A 212 33.85 44.82 -37.59
N ALA A 213 34.53 44.69 -38.74
CA ALA A 213 35.40 43.57 -39.02
C ALA A 213 36.62 43.53 -38.08
N ASP A 214 37.12 44.66 -37.63
CA ASP A 214 38.26 44.78 -36.69
C ASP A 214 37.89 44.33 -35.26
N GLN A 215 36.62 44.30 -34.91
CA GLN A 215 36.13 43.79 -33.65
C GLN A 215 36.03 42.25 -33.61
N ASN A 216 36.10 41.59 -34.77
CA ASN A 216 35.90 40.15 -34.92
C ASN A 216 37.14 39.52 -35.57
N THR A 217 38.11 39.14 -34.78
CA THR A 217 39.35 38.49 -35.24
C THR A 217 39.27 37.00 -35.02
N ILE A 218 39.19 36.22 -36.11
CA ILE A 218 38.97 34.78 -36.09
C ILE A 218 40.18 34.07 -36.69
N TYR A 219 40.60 32.97 -36.05
CA TYR A 219 41.67 32.10 -36.57
C TYR A 219 41.06 30.78 -37.02
N GLY A 220 41.65 30.16 -38.04
CA GLY A 220 41.41 28.73 -38.29
C GLY A 220 41.89 27.94 -37.08
N GLN A 221 41.08 27.02 -36.58
CA GLN A 221 41.24 26.26 -35.33
C GLN A 221 40.57 26.92 -34.09
N ASP A 222 40.10 28.18 -34.18
CA ASP A 222 39.19 28.68 -33.17
C ASP A 222 37.99 27.74 -33.03
N SER A 223 37.44 27.66 -31.86
CA SER A 223 36.36 26.66 -31.62
C SER A 223 35.29 27.22 -30.68
N VAL A 224 34.13 26.62 -30.83
CA VAL A 224 33.01 26.81 -29.92
C VAL A 224 32.62 25.44 -29.39
N ARG A 225 32.48 25.29 -28.08
CA ARG A 225 31.91 24.13 -27.46
C ARG A 225 30.44 24.39 -27.19
N PHE A 226 29.62 23.44 -27.55
CA PHE A 226 28.21 23.44 -27.32
C PHE A 226 27.90 22.27 -26.37
N GLU A 227 27.06 22.52 -25.36
CA GLU A 227 26.59 21.51 -24.43
C GLU A 227 25.07 21.63 -24.32
N LEU A 228 24.38 20.48 -24.42
CA LEU A 228 22.96 20.36 -24.24
C LEU A 228 22.73 19.43 -23.03
N ILE A 229 22.14 19.98 -21.99
CA ILE A 229 21.89 19.29 -20.73
C ILE A 229 20.38 19.20 -20.55
N MET A 230 19.85 17.99 -20.50
CA MET A 230 18.46 17.71 -20.18
C MET A 230 18.42 17.06 -18.80
N SER A 231 17.63 17.61 -17.90
CA SER A 231 17.51 17.12 -16.53
C SER A 231 16.09 17.13 -16.01
N ASP A 232 15.81 16.20 -15.08
CA ASP A 232 14.54 16.07 -14.37
C ASP A 232 13.32 15.94 -15.30
N LEU A 233 13.50 15.29 -16.47
CA LEU A 233 12.42 15.12 -17.44
C LEU A 233 11.42 14.05 -16.97
N VAL A 234 10.23 14.50 -16.65
CA VAL A 234 9.07 13.64 -16.36
C VAL A 234 8.13 13.64 -17.57
N ILE A 235 7.74 12.46 -18.03
CA ILE A 235 6.91 12.27 -19.21
C ILE A 235 5.42 12.25 -18.84
N ASP A 236 4.59 12.93 -19.61
CA ASP A 236 3.13 12.87 -19.59
C ASP A 236 2.58 11.85 -20.61
N TYR A 237 3.21 11.81 -21.79
CA TYR A 237 2.90 10.87 -22.87
C TYR A 237 4.18 10.49 -23.62
N ALA A 238 4.27 9.24 -24.02
CA ALA A 238 5.36 8.77 -24.88
C ALA A 238 4.83 7.90 -26.02
N LYS A 239 5.54 7.97 -27.16
CA LYS A 239 5.32 7.14 -28.32
C LYS A 239 6.64 6.63 -28.87
N GLY A 240 6.68 5.31 -29.18
CA GLY A 240 7.91 4.68 -29.66
C GLY A 240 7.82 3.17 -29.66
N TYR A 241 8.92 2.50 -29.38
CA TYR A 241 9.01 1.07 -29.12
C TYR A 241 9.59 0.85 -27.72
N PHE A 242 8.83 0.23 -26.84
CA PHE A 242 9.21 0.05 -25.44
C PHE A 242 9.98 -1.24 -25.15
N GLY A 243 10.54 -1.87 -26.20
CA GLY A 243 11.30 -3.13 -26.04
C GLY A 243 10.39 -4.35 -25.88
N ASN A 244 11.02 -5.48 -25.56
CA ASN A 244 10.36 -6.76 -25.29
C ASN A 244 10.80 -7.37 -23.96
N ASP A 245 11.14 -6.54 -23.01
CA ASP A 245 11.64 -6.97 -21.70
C ASP A 245 10.55 -7.66 -20.89
N THR A 246 11.01 -8.51 -19.96
CA THR A 246 10.14 -9.22 -19.03
C THR A 246 10.35 -8.68 -17.61
N TYR A 247 9.27 -8.21 -17.01
CA TYR A 247 9.22 -7.71 -15.64
C TYR A 247 8.61 -8.78 -14.76
N SER A 248 9.33 -9.21 -13.74
CA SER A 248 8.84 -10.15 -12.74
C SER A 248 8.30 -9.40 -11.54
N PHE A 249 7.19 -9.88 -10.98
CA PHE A 249 6.63 -9.40 -9.73
C PHE A 249 6.59 -10.50 -8.68
N ASN A 250 6.79 -10.11 -7.43
CA ASN A 250 6.75 -10.99 -6.27
C ASN A 250 6.16 -10.20 -5.11
N GLU A 251 4.86 -10.39 -4.90
CA GLU A 251 4.09 -9.65 -3.92
C GLU A 251 3.59 -10.59 -2.82
N THR A 252 3.56 -10.08 -1.61
CA THR A 252 2.97 -10.78 -0.46
C THR A 252 1.89 -9.92 0.15
N PHE A 253 0.69 -10.48 0.25
CA PHE A 253 -0.47 -9.82 0.82
C PHE A 253 -0.82 -10.46 2.15
N ASN A 254 -0.92 -9.67 3.21
CA ASN A 254 -1.43 -10.14 4.49
C ASN A 254 -2.96 -10.05 4.48
N LEU A 255 -3.64 -11.16 4.74
CA LEU A 255 -5.10 -11.24 4.83
C LEU A 255 -5.61 -11.01 6.25
N ALA A 256 -4.74 -11.13 7.26
CA ALA A 256 -5.06 -10.92 8.66
C ALA A 256 -3.88 -10.30 9.41
N GLU A 257 -4.15 -9.71 10.56
CA GLU A 257 -3.10 -9.27 11.49
C GLU A 257 -2.53 -10.48 12.26
N SER A 258 -1.22 -10.51 12.45
CA SER A 258 -0.51 -11.66 13.03
C SER A 258 -0.96 -12.03 14.45
N ALA A 259 -1.48 -11.08 15.23
CA ALA A 259 -1.82 -11.27 16.63
C ALA A 259 -3.11 -12.11 16.85
N ASN A 260 -4.04 -12.08 15.90
CA ASN A 260 -5.39 -12.65 16.04
C ASN A 260 -5.69 -13.75 15.01
N MET A 261 -4.65 -14.44 14.54
CA MET A 261 -4.79 -15.48 13.51
C MET A 261 -5.67 -16.63 13.99
N PRO A 262 -6.76 -16.93 13.27
CA PRO A 262 -7.54 -18.12 13.53
C PRO A 262 -6.72 -19.37 13.19
N THR A 263 -6.91 -20.42 13.98
CA THR A 263 -6.35 -21.77 13.73
C THR A 263 -7.49 -22.78 13.83
N GLY A 264 -7.34 -23.96 13.24
CA GLY A 264 -8.37 -24.99 13.24
C GLY A 264 -8.75 -25.42 11.82
N LEU A 265 -9.90 -26.05 11.66
CA LEU A 265 -10.44 -26.49 10.38
C LEU A 265 -11.63 -25.64 9.99
N LEU A 266 -11.62 -25.15 8.75
CA LEU A 266 -12.73 -24.40 8.17
C LEU A 266 -13.14 -25.05 6.84
N ALA A 267 -14.40 -25.47 6.75
CA ALA A 267 -15.02 -25.88 5.51
C ALA A 267 -15.91 -24.75 5.00
N LEU A 268 -15.69 -24.30 3.78
CA LEU A 268 -16.45 -23.24 3.11
C LEU A 268 -17.33 -23.84 2.03
N ASP A 269 -18.55 -23.30 1.88
CA ASP A 269 -19.45 -23.66 0.79
C ASP A 269 -19.00 -23.06 -0.54
N GLN A 270 -18.71 -21.78 -0.50
CA GLN A 270 -18.34 -20.97 -1.66
C GLN A 270 -17.18 -20.04 -1.33
N ALA A 271 -16.41 -19.77 -2.33
CA ALA A 271 -15.41 -18.71 -2.34
C ALA A 271 -15.11 -18.33 -3.80
N SER A 272 -14.76 -17.08 -4.03
CA SER A 272 -14.31 -16.62 -5.34
C SER A 272 -12.98 -15.88 -5.25
N PHE A 273 -12.22 -15.98 -6.32
CA PHE A 273 -10.99 -15.25 -6.54
C PHE A 273 -11.02 -14.67 -7.94
N GLY A 274 -10.93 -13.35 -8.04
CA GLY A 274 -10.83 -12.61 -9.29
C GLY A 274 -9.45 -12.01 -9.46
N PHE A 275 -8.89 -12.14 -10.65
CA PHE A 275 -7.71 -11.41 -11.07
C PHE A 275 -8.07 -10.63 -12.33
N HIS A 276 -8.22 -9.31 -12.18
CA HIS A 276 -8.70 -8.41 -13.22
C HIS A 276 -7.56 -7.51 -13.67
N VAL A 277 -7.29 -7.46 -14.96
CA VAL A 277 -6.29 -6.59 -15.57
C VAL A 277 -6.97 -5.57 -16.45
N THR A 278 -6.75 -4.29 -16.15
CA THR A 278 -7.19 -3.16 -16.96
C THR A 278 -5.98 -2.56 -17.65
N HIS A 279 -5.87 -2.76 -18.96
CA HIS A 279 -4.75 -2.31 -19.76
C HIS A 279 -5.13 -1.11 -20.61
N LYS A 280 -4.32 -0.02 -20.54
CA LYS A 280 -4.53 1.23 -21.24
C LYS A 280 -3.30 1.69 -22.02
N MET A 281 -2.37 0.78 -22.29
CA MET A 281 -1.13 1.09 -22.99
C MET A 281 -1.14 0.54 -24.41
N GLY A 282 -0.49 1.24 -25.32
CA GLY A 282 -0.48 0.94 -26.75
C GLY A 282 0.53 -0.14 -27.18
N PHE A 283 0.84 -1.09 -26.31
CA PHE A 283 1.67 -2.26 -26.64
C PHE A 283 0.99 -3.56 -26.19
N ASP A 284 1.36 -4.65 -26.84
CA ASP A 284 0.88 -5.97 -26.44
C ASP A 284 1.66 -6.45 -25.22
N GLY A 285 0.98 -7.16 -24.32
CA GLY A 285 1.56 -7.80 -23.16
C GLY A 285 1.35 -9.31 -23.17
N LYS A 286 2.25 -10.06 -22.54
CA LYS A 286 2.05 -11.46 -22.17
C LYS A 286 2.22 -11.57 -20.66
N LEU A 287 1.12 -11.79 -19.96
CA LEU A 287 1.12 -11.97 -18.52
C LEU A 287 1.11 -13.46 -18.20
N LYS A 288 1.92 -13.85 -17.23
CA LYS A 288 1.99 -15.21 -16.68
C LYS A 288 2.01 -15.13 -15.17
N ILE A 289 1.07 -15.80 -14.53
CA ILE A 289 1.11 -16.04 -13.08
C ILE A 289 1.92 -17.31 -12.86
N ASP A 290 2.93 -17.25 -12.01
CA ASP A 290 3.81 -18.39 -11.74
C ASP A 290 3.37 -19.13 -10.47
N ASN A 291 2.89 -18.40 -9.45
CA ASN A 291 2.45 -19.01 -8.20
C ASN A 291 1.47 -18.11 -7.45
N VAL A 292 0.46 -18.73 -6.84
CA VAL A 292 -0.41 -18.14 -5.82
C VAL A 292 -0.46 -19.10 -4.65
N MET A 293 0.21 -18.75 -3.54
CA MET A 293 0.40 -19.62 -2.39
C MET A 293 -0.15 -18.98 -1.13
N GLY A 294 -1.16 -19.58 -0.54
CA GLY A 294 -1.64 -19.22 0.79
C GLY A 294 -0.75 -19.84 1.87
N LEU A 295 -0.26 -19.02 2.78
CA LEU A 295 0.64 -19.46 3.85
C LEU A 295 -0.02 -19.23 5.22
N ASN A 296 -0.06 -20.26 6.03
CA ASN A 296 -0.43 -20.19 7.44
C ASN A 296 0.77 -20.55 8.31
N THR A 297 1.43 -19.52 8.83
CA THR A 297 2.68 -19.68 9.62
C THR A 297 2.45 -20.32 10.98
N TYR A 298 1.24 -20.17 11.57
CA TYR A 298 0.88 -20.80 12.84
C TYR A 298 0.70 -22.31 12.72
N MET A 299 0.05 -22.75 11.64
CA MET A 299 -0.18 -24.17 11.36
C MET A 299 0.98 -24.79 10.59
N ASN A 300 1.97 -23.98 10.17
CA ASN A 300 3.07 -24.38 9.31
C ASN A 300 2.57 -25.08 8.02
N THR A 301 1.53 -24.53 7.43
CA THR A 301 0.89 -25.06 6.22
C THR A 301 0.95 -24.06 5.07
N GLY A 302 1.04 -24.57 3.86
CA GLY A 302 0.94 -23.79 2.64
C GLY A 302 0.05 -24.52 1.63
N VAL A 303 -0.90 -23.81 1.04
CA VAL A 303 -1.79 -24.33 0.01
C VAL A 303 -1.66 -23.49 -1.25
N GLN A 304 -1.37 -24.15 -2.36
CA GLN A 304 -1.35 -23.48 -3.66
C GLN A 304 -2.77 -23.38 -4.21
N LEU A 305 -3.14 -22.16 -4.66
CA LEU A 305 -4.37 -21.98 -5.42
C LEU A 305 -4.19 -22.61 -6.80
N THR A 306 -5.11 -23.50 -7.16
CA THR A 306 -5.10 -24.21 -8.46
C THR A 306 -6.46 -24.15 -9.09
N GLY A 307 -6.51 -24.20 -10.41
CA GLY A 307 -7.76 -24.27 -11.15
C GLY A 307 -7.85 -23.30 -12.32
N GLY A 308 -8.87 -23.48 -13.13
CA GLY A 308 -9.09 -22.70 -14.34
C GLY A 308 -7.84 -22.64 -15.22
N ASN A 309 -7.61 -21.49 -15.80
CA ASN A 309 -6.42 -21.16 -16.61
C ASN A 309 -5.41 -20.28 -15.87
N LEU A 310 -5.42 -20.28 -14.53
CA LEU A 310 -4.65 -19.34 -13.70
C LEU A 310 -3.17 -19.26 -14.09
N TYR A 311 -2.54 -20.39 -14.35
CA TYR A 311 -1.11 -20.46 -14.66
C TYR A 311 -0.79 -20.50 -16.16
N ASN A 312 -1.82 -20.48 -17.01
CA ASN A 312 -1.60 -20.37 -18.45
C ASN A 312 -1.22 -18.92 -18.80
N PRO A 313 -0.18 -18.69 -19.61
CA PRO A 313 0.10 -17.35 -20.05
C PRO A 313 -1.04 -16.83 -20.92
N PHE A 314 -1.42 -15.58 -20.72
CA PHE A 314 -2.43 -14.90 -21.54
C PHE A 314 -1.87 -13.63 -22.16
N PHE A 315 -2.40 -13.28 -23.33
CA PHE A 315 -1.97 -12.12 -24.08
C PHE A 315 -2.93 -10.97 -23.85
N ILE A 316 -2.37 -9.82 -23.49
CA ILE A 316 -3.07 -8.57 -23.31
C ILE A 316 -2.91 -7.78 -24.62
N THR A 317 -4.02 -7.45 -25.25
CA THR A 317 -4.02 -6.70 -26.52
C THR A 317 -3.76 -5.22 -26.25
N ARG A 318 -2.94 -4.58 -27.10
CA ARG A 318 -2.65 -3.16 -27.07
C ARG A 318 -3.92 -2.30 -27.13
N SER A 319 -3.88 -1.18 -26.45
CA SER A 319 -4.91 -0.15 -26.51
C SER A 319 -4.78 0.71 -27.77
N ILE A 320 -5.84 1.45 -28.10
CA ILE A 320 -5.88 2.41 -29.22
C ILE A 320 -5.71 3.81 -28.65
N ASP A 321 -4.84 4.61 -29.26
CA ASP A 321 -4.64 6.02 -28.93
C ASP A 321 -5.78 6.86 -29.54
N ASN A 322 -6.57 7.51 -28.69
CA ASN A 322 -7.69 8.37 -29.07
C ASN A 322 -7.33 9.86 -28.99
N GLY A 323 -6.02 10.20 -28.91
CA GLY A 323 -5.56 11.59 -28.87
C GLY A 323 -5.81 12.26 -27.51
N GLY A 324 -5.21 11.73 -26.44
CA GLY A 324 -5.30 12.20 -25.05
C GLY A 324 -5.87 11.16 -24.10
N THR A 325 -6.46 10.08 -24.61
CA THR A 325 -6.91 8.94 -23.81
C THR A 325 -6.65 7.64 -24.57
N ALA A 326 -6.44 6.57 -23.83
CA ALA A 326 -6.32 5.22 -24.37
C ALA A 326 -7.66 4.48 -24.32
N SER A 327 -7.91 3.60 -25.28
CA SER A 327 -8.96 2.60 -25.14
C SER A 327 -8.61 1.64 -23.99
N VAL A 328 -9.62 0.93 -23.45
CA VAL A 328 -9.42 -0.02 -22.37
C VAL A 328 -9.50 -1.44 -22.92
N SER A 329 -8.50 -2.28 -22.58
CA SER A 329 -8.54 -3.74 -22.77
C SER A 329 -8.62 -4.39 -21.40
N ASN A 330 -9.64 -5.21 -21.16
CA ASN A 330 -9.82 -5.92 -19.91
C ASN A 330 -9.48 -7.40 -20.07
N TYR A 331 -8.95 -7.97 -18.99
CA TYR A 331 -8.62 -9.38 -18.87
C TYR A 331 -9.02 -9.88 -17.49
N ASP A 332 -9.84 -10.93 -17.45
CA ASP A 332 -10.39 -11.44 -16.22
C ASP A 332 -10.10 -12.93 -16.07
N ILE A 333 -9.64 -13.33 -14.89
CA ILE A 333 -9.56 -14.71 -14.44
C ILE A 333 -10.43 -14.82 -13.21
N ASP A 334 -11.53 -15.56 -13.32
CA ASP A 334 -12.46 -15.80 -12.22
C ASP A 334 -12.41 -17.27 -11.82
N LEU A 335 -12.05 -17.50 -10.56
CA LEU A 335 -12.02 -18.81 -9.92
C LEU A 335 -13.13 -18.90 -8.87
N ASN A 336 -13.79 -20.04 -8.83
CA ASN A 336 -14.80 -20.37 -7.85
C ASN A 336 -14.69 -21.86 -7.47
N GLU A 337 -15.58 -22.35 -6.62
CA GLU A 337 -15.61 -23.73 -6.17
C GLU A 337 -15.81 -24.75 -7.30
N GLY A 338 -16.43 -24.33 -8.42
CA GLY A 338 -16.70 -25.19 -9.57
C GLY A 338 -15.48 -25.40 -10.49
N ASN A 339 -14.50 -24.51 -10.48
CA ASN A 339 -13.36 -24.55 -11.40
C ASN A 339 -11.98 -24.48 -10.71
N SER A 340 -11.93 -24.44 -9.38
CA SER A 340 -10.69 -24.29 -8.60
C SER A 340 -10.77 -24.93 -7.22
N ASN A 341 -9.64 -24.96 -6.50
CA ASN A 341 -9.58 -25.35 -5.10
C ASN A 341 -9.74 -24.16 -4.14
N ILE A 342 -10.38 -23.06 -4.56
CA ILE A 342 -10.45 -21.82 -3.78
C ILE A 342 -11.07 -22.01 -2.39
N THR A 343 -12.08 -22.87 -2.23
CA THR A 343 -12.67 -23.17 -0.92
C THR A 343 -11.69 -23.84 0.02
N SER A 344 -10.90 -24.79 -0.46
CA SER A 344 -9.83 -25.43 0.32
C SER A 344 -8.67 -24.50 0.58
N PHE A 345 -8.35 -23.62 -0.38
CA PHE A 345 -7.32 -22.58 -0.24
C PHE A 345 -7.69 -21.61 0.87
N MET A 346 -8.91 -21.04 0.85
CA MET A 346 -9.39 -20.14 1.89
C MET A 346 -9.66 -20.87 3.20
N GLY A 347 -10.13 -22.14 3.14
CA GLY A 347 -10.35 -22.98 4.32
C GLY A 347 -9.06 -23.37 5.05
N SER A 348 -7.89 -23.24 4.41
CA SER A 348 -6.59 -23.39 5.07
C SER A 348 -6.22 -22.20 5.97
N LEU A 349 -7.09 -21.19 6.05
CA LEU A 349 -6.92 -19.96 6.83
C LEU A 349 -5.57 -19.27 6.54
N PRO A 350 -5.29 -18.88 5.29
CA PRO A 350 -4.02 -18.28 4.95
C PRO A 350 -3.87 -16.93 5.66
N TYR A 351 -2.73 -16.77 6.33
CA TYR A 351 -2.31 -15.49 6.91
C TYR A 351 -1.85 -14.52 5.83
N SER A 352 -1.08 -15.04 4.90
CA SER A 352 -0.58 -14.27 3.77
C SER A 352 -0.72 -15.06 2.48
N VAL A 353 -0.83 -14.31 1.38
CA VAL A 353 -0.82 -14.87 0.03
C VAL A 353 0.41 -14.35 -0.70
N LEU A 354 1.28 -15.28 -1.09
CA LEU A 354 2.38 -15.01 -2.00
C LEU A 354 1.87 -15.09 -3.43
N PHE A 355 2.06 -14.02 -4.20
CA PHE A 355 1.64 -13.91 -5.59
C PHE A 355 2.85 -13.57 -6.46
N THR A 356 3.24 -14.46 -7.35
CA THR A 356 4.38 -14.26 -8.24
C THR A 356 4.00 -14.46 -9.70
N GLY A 357 4.68 -13.72 -10.57
CA GLY A 357 4.45 -13.82 -12.00
C GLY A 357 5.36 -12.89 -12.80
N SER A 358 5.04 -12.75 -14.07
CA SER A 358 5.80 -11.90 -15.00
C SER A 358 4.92 -11.30 -16.08
N LEU A 359 5.27 -10.09 -16.49
CA LEU A 359 4.72 -9.39 -17.65
C LEU A 359 5.83 -9.19 -18.68
N GLN A 360 5.69 -9.79 -19.85
CA GLN A 360 6.55 -9.52 -21.00
C GLN A 360 5.89 -8.47 -21.89
N LEU A 361 6.61 -7.39 -22.17
CA LEU A 361 6.18 -6.36 -23.13
C LEU A 361 6.43 -6.87 -24.56
N ASN A 362 5.59 -6.46 -25.49
CA ASN A 362 5.73 -6.73 -26.92
C ASN A 362 6.23 -8.15 -27.25
N PRO A 363 5.55 -9.22 -26.78
CA PRO A 363 6.02 -10.60 -26.93
C PRO A 363 6.19 -11.01 -28.41
N PHE A 364 5.60 -10.25 -29.34
CA PHE A 364 5.73 -10.47 -30.79
C PHE A 364 6.74 -9.51 -31.45
N GLY A 365 7.52 -8.74 -30.66
CA GLY A 365 8.45 -7.72 -31.13
C GLY A 365 7.76 -6.42 -31.55
N ASN A 366 8.44 -5.62 -32.36
CA ASN A 366 7.97 -4.29 -32.79
C ASN A 366 6.90 -4.39 -33.89
N VAL A 367 5.75 -4.98 -33.59
CA VAL A 367 4.64 -5.11 -34.56
C VAL A 367 3.89 -3.79 -34.81
N SER A 368 4.08 -2.80 -33.93
CA SER A 368 3.52 -1.45 -34.07
C SER A 368 4.32 -0.56 -35.02
N ASP A 369 5.49 -1.02 -35.45
CA ASP A 369 6.49 -0.19 -36.15
C ASP A 369 6.80 1.11 -35.37
N GLY A 370 7.07 0.98 -34.06
CA GLY A 370 7.41 2.11 -33.18
C GLY A 370 6.25 3.06 -32.89
N ASN A 371 5.02 2.56 -32.93
CA ASN A 371 3.82 3.30 -32.56
C ASN A 371 3.21 2.80 -31.25
N ASP A 372 3.95 2.10 -30.42
CA ASP A 372 3.56 1.87 -29.04
C ASP A 372 3.42 3.21 -28.32
N PHE A 373 2.51 3.29 -27.35
CA PHE A 373 2.34 4.52 -26.57
C PHE A 373 1.91 4.25 -25.14
N PHE A 374 2.09 5.24 -24.29
CA PHE A 374 1.43 5.31 -22.99
C PHE A 374 1.14 6.74 -22.56
N TYR A 375 0.15 6.90 -21.68
CA TYR A 375 -0.13 8.10 -20.90
C TYR A 375 0.27 7.81 -19.45
N ALA A 376 0.97 8.74 -18.79
CA ALA A 376 1.52 8.54 -17.44
C ALA A 376 0.44 8.32 -16.36
N ASP A 377 -0.77 8.84 -16.59
CA ASP A 377 -1.94 8.71 -15.72
C ASP A 377 -2.87 7.54 -16.10
N GLN A 378 -2.57 6.80 -17.18
CA GLN A 378 -3.39 5.73 -17.73
C GLN A 378 -2.58 4.44 -17.92
N LEU A 379 -1.97 3.97 -16.83
CA LEU A 379 -1.14 2.77 -16.86
C LEU A 379 -1.98 1.49 -16.75
N THR A 380 -1.32 0.36 -16.93
CA THR A 380 -1.92 -0.95 -16.69
C THR A 380 -2.09 -1.16 -15.18
N GLU A 381 -3.28 -1.56 -14.79
CA GLU A 381 -3.64 -1.92 -13.41
C GLU A 381 -4.05 -3.38 -13.35
N ALA A 382 -3.57 -4.10 -12.36
CA ALA A 382 -4.08 -5.42 -12.02
C ALA A 382 -4.67 -5.39 -10.62
N LYS A 383 -5.82 -6.04 -10.46
CA LYS A 383 -6.60 -6.05 -9.24
C LYS A 383 -6.89 -7.49 -8.84
N LEU A 384 -6.57 -7.82 -7.60
CA LEU A 384 -7.00 -9.05 -6.95
C LEU A 384 -8.27 -8.80 -6.15
N VAL A 385 -9.23 -9.68 -6.29
CA VAL A 385 -10.47 -9.67 -5.52
C VAL A 385 -10.71 -11.05 -4.93
N VAL A 386 -10.98 -11.12 -3.64
CA VAL A 386 -11.41 -12.36 -2.95
C VAL A 386 -12.73 -12.08 -2.28
N ASP A 387 -13.70 -12.93 -2.51
CA ASP A 387 -15.02 -12.84 -1.90
C ASP A 387 -15.44 -14.20 -1.34
N VAL A 388 -15.74 -14.23 -0.05
CA VAL A 388 -16.08 -15.44 0.68
C VAL A 388 -17.38 -15.21 1.46
N PRO A 389 -18.53 -15.67 0.94
CA PRO A 389 -19.75 -15.70 1.74
C PRO A 389 -19.54 -16.60 2.95
N LEU A 390 -19.82 -16.09 4.15
CA LEU A 390 -19.61 -16.84 5.39
C LEU A 390 -20.72 -17.86 5.61
N ARG A 391 -20.76 -18.85 4.72
CA ARG A 391 -21.46 -20.10 4.87
C ARG A 391 -20.43 -21.20 5.07
N LEU A 392 -20.28 -21.63 6.32
CA LEU A 392 -19.14 -22.43 6.72
C LEU A 392 -19.48 -23.49 7.78
N ALA A 393 -18.60 -24.48 7.89
CA ALA A 393 -18.51 -25.34 9.06
C ALA A 393 -17.13 -25.19 9.68
N ALA A 394 -17.07 -25.15 11.00
CA ALA A 394 -15.85 -24.99 11.77
C ALA A 394 -15.65 -26.16 12.74
N SER A 395 -14.40 -26.61 12.87
CA SER A 395 -13.95 -27.53 13.91
C SER A 395 -12.67 -26.99 14.54
N ASP A 396 -12.72 -26.77 15.85
CA ASP A 396 -11.65 -26.21 16.66
C ASP A 396 -11.11 -24.87 16.12
N LEU A 397 -11.98 -24.09 15.47
CA LEU A 397 -11.64 -22.77 14.95
C LEU A 397 -11.36 -21.84 16.15
N THR A 398 -10.10 -21.55 16.38
CA THR A 398 -9.63 -20.82 17.55
C THR A 398 -9.40 -19.36 17.20
N LEU A 399 -10.07 -18.47 17.91
CA LEU A 399 -9.90 -17.02 17.87
C LEU A 399 -9.29 -16.54 19.17
N ARG A 400 -8.54 -15.43 19.12
CA ARG A 400 -7.93 -14.82 20.30
C ARG A 400 -8.21 -13.34 20.33
N ASP A 401 -8.50 -12.82 21.53
CA ASP A 401 -8.69 -11.40 21.77
C ASP A 401 -8.16 -11.02 23.15
N THR A 402 -8.03 -9.74 23.43
CA THR A 402 -7.52 -9.21 24.70
C THR A 402 -8.56 -8.28 25.32
N LEU A 403 -9.04 -8.64 26.51
CA LEU A 403 -9.95 -7.83 27.31
C LEU A 403 -9.16 -6.92 28.25
N ASN A 404 -9.45 -5.62 28.24
CA ASN A 404 -8.89 -4.69 29.22
C ASN A 404 -9.65 -4.82 30.54
N VAL A 405 -8.92 -4.92 31.64
CA VAL A 405 -9.47 -5.01 33.00
C VAL A 405 -9.39 -3.63 33.65
N GLU A 406 -10.54 -3.00 33.83
CA GLU A 406 -10.64 -1.69 34.45
C GLU A 406 -10.91 -1.85 35.96
N VAL A 407 -9.89 -1.70 36.79
CA VAL A 407 -10.02 -1.69 38.25
C VAL A 407 -9.25 -0.52 38.84
N THR A 408 -9.97 0.34 39.55
CA THR A 408 -9.44 1.62 40.04
C THR A 408 -9.05 1.68 41.50
N THR A 409 -9.26 0.60 42.32
CA THR A 409 -9.01 0.69 43.76
C THR A 409 -8.22 -0.52 44.32
N ASP A 410 -7.23 -0.22 45.15
CA ASP A 410 -6.39 -1.20 45.86
C ASP A 410 -7.06 -1.86 47.09
N ALA A 411 -8.19 -1.32 47.53
CA ALA A 411 -8.84 -1.65 48.80
C ALA A 411 -9.86 -2.79 48.70
N VAL A 412 -9.92 -3.50 47.56
CA VAL A 412 -11.04 -4.42 47.29
C VAL A 412 -10.52 -5.87 47.22
N ARG A 413 -11.05 -6.74 48.08
CA ARG A 413 -10.82 -8.18 48.01
C ARG A 413 -11.81 -8.81 47.02
N VAL A 414 -11.32 -9.33 45.90
CA VAL A 414 -12.12 -10.08 44.92
C VAL A 414 -12.05 -11.55 45.22
N SER A 415 -13.20 -12.20 45.31
CA SER A 415 -13.34 -13.62 45.61
C SER A 415 -13.81 -14.47 44.42
N SER A 416 -14.39 -13.82 43.42
CA SER A 416 -14.87 -14.50 42.21
C SER A 416 -14.95 -13.57 41.01
N LEU A 417 -14.85 -14.14 39.82
CA LEU A 417 -15.27 -13.50 38.58
C LEU A 417 -16.58 -14.14 38.10
N THR A 418 -17.53 -13.33 37.72
CA THR A 418 -18.76 -13.78 37.06
C THR A 418 -18.70 -13.40 35.61
N LEU A 419 -18.79 -14.37 34.71
CA LEU A 419 -18.90 -14.16 33.26
C LEU A 419 -20.37 -14.30 32.87
N ASP A 420 -20.97 -13.20 32.39
CA ASP A 420 -22.25 -13.23 31.71
C ASP A 420 -21.98 -13.20 30.20
N ILE A 421 -22.40 -14.27 29.52
CA ILE A 421 -22.09 -14.48 28.10
C ILE A 421 -23.41 -14.58 27.34
N GLN A 422 -23.53 -13.85 26.25
CA GLN A 422 -24.63 -13.95 25.29
C GLN A 422 -24.04 -14.38 23.95
N ASN A 423 -24.46 -15.51 23.45
CA ASN A 423 -24.03 -16.07 22.16
C ASN A 423 -25.21 -16.07 21.18
N ALA A 424 -25.11 -15.29 20.10
CA ALA A 424 -26.06 -15.27 18.99
C ALA A 424 -25.59 -16.08 17.77
N PHE A 425 -24.39 -16.64 17.78
CA PHE A 425 -23.92 -17.51 16.70
C PHE A 425 -24.56 -18.92 16.80
N PRO A 426 -24.91 -19.55 15.69
CA PRO A 426 -25.45 -20.93 15.68
C PRO A 426 -24.30 -21.96 15.85
N MET A 427 -23.35 -21.67 16.70
CA MET A 427 -22.15 -22.46 16.97
C MET A 427 -21.90 -22.54 18.47
N GLU A 428 -21.40 -23.69 18.91
CA GLU A 428 -20.93 -23.85 20.28
C GLU A 428 -19.53 -23.29 20.45
N TRP A 429 -19.29 -22.69 21.59
CA TRP A 429 -18.02 -22.09 21.91
C TRP A 429 -17.44 -22.69 23.17
N LYS A 430 -16.13 -22.91 23.17
CA LYS A 430 -15.36 -23.11 24.39
C LYS A 430 -14.51 -21.87 24.62
N LEU A 431 -14.59 -21.34 25.82
CA LEU A 431 -13.90 -20.13 26.25
C LEU A 431 -12.77 -20.51 27.21
N ASN A 432 -11.58 -20.01 26.95
CA ASN A 432 -10.44 -20.02 27.86
C ASN A 432 -10.05 -18.59 28.19
N LEU A 433 -9.81 -18.33 29.47
CA LEU A 433 -9.41 -17.03 29.98
C LEU A 433 -8.09 -17.16 30.69
N THR A 434 -7.06 -16.44 30.21
CA THR A 434 -5.73 -16.45 30.81
C THR A 434 -5.23 -15.02 31.02
N THR A 435 -4.26 -14.82 31.90
CA THR A 435 -3.51 -13.57 31.96
C THR A 435 -2.47 -13.51 30.84
N LEU A 436 -1.86 -12.35 30.59
CA LEU A 436 -0.77 -12.22 29.63
C LEU A 436 0.43 -13.12 29.98
N GLY A 437 0.71 -13.29 31.27
CA GLY A 437 1.74 -14.16 31.78
C GLY A 437 1.41 -15.66 31.71
N GLY A 438 0.23 -16.03 31.19
CA GLY A 438 -0.19 -17.43 30.98
C GLY A 438 -0.84 -18.09 32.20
N LEU A 439 -1.18 -17.34 33.26
CA LEU A 439 -1.96 -17.89 34.37
C LEU A 439 -3.38 -18.20 33.88
N VAL A 440 -3.82 -19.45 34.03
CA VAL A 440 -5.17 -19.87 33.71
C VAL A 440 -6.15 -19.33 34.76
N VAL A 441 -7.09 -18.51 34.30
CA VAL A 441 -8.20 -17.97 35.11
C VAL A 441 -9.44 -18.86 34.99
N ALA A 442 -9.74 -19.28 33.77
CA ALA A 442 -10.79 -20.24 33.47
C ALA A 442 -10.47 -21.00 32.18
N GLU A 443 -10.86 -22.26 32.13
CA GLU A 443 -10.61 -23.15 30.99
C GLU A 443 -11.86 -23.99 30.69
N ASP A 444 -12.02 -24.34 29.41
CA ASP A 444 -13.10 -25.19 28.89
C ASP A 444 -14.52 -24.72 29.27
N ILE A 445 -14.74 -23.39 29.31
CA ILE A 445 -16.07 -22.86 29.56
C ILE A 445 -16.94 -23.14 28.35
N HIS A 446 -17.92 -24.01 28.51
CA HIS A 446 -18.88 -24.33 27.43
C HIS A 446 -19.93 -23.25 27.31
N VAL A 447 -20.03 -22.63 26.15
CA VAL A 447 -21.04 -21.64 25.77
C VAL A 447 -21.94 -22.28 24.70
N PRO A 448 -23.22 -22.57 25.00
CA PRO A 448 -24.09 -23.19 24.05
C PRO A 448 -24.33 -22.30 22.84
N SER A 449 -24.69 -22.93 21.71
CA SER A 449 -25.08 -22.21 20.48
C SER A 449 -26.25 -21.27 20.71
N GLY A 450 -26.28 -20.17 19.99
CA GLY A 450 -27.44 -19.30 19.89
C GLY A 450 -28.59 -20.01 19.15
N ASN A 451 -29.80 -19.53 19.39
CA ASN A 451 -31.01 -20.02 18.71
C ASN A 451 -31.33 -19.24 17.42
N SER A 452 -30.32 -18.58 16.86
CA SER A 452 -30.47 -17.80 15.63
C SER A 452 -30.64 -18.73 14.43
N ILE A 453 -31.66 -18.49 13.61
CA ILE A 453 -32.01 -19.33 12.46
C ILE A 453 -31.72 -18.57 11.15
N ASP A 454 -31.84 -17.25 11.19
CA ASP A 454 -31.68 -16.33 10.06
C ASP A 454 -31.01 -15.01 10.55
N ALA A 455 -31.22 -13.94 9.84
CA ALA A 455 -30.72 -12.62 10.25
C ALA A 455 -31.26 -12.11 11.63
N ASN A 456 -32.20 -12.81 12.26
CA ASN A 456 -32.66 -12.49 13.61
C ASN A 456 -31.74 -13.13 14.64
N ALA A 457 -30.94 -12.33 15.30
CA ALA A 457 -30.01 -12.79 16.32
C ALA A 457 -30.74 -13.10 17.64
N LEU A 458 -30.97 -14.41 17.91
CA LEU A 458 -31.52 -14.89 19.16
C LEU A 458 -30.41 -15.48 20.02
N ALA A 459 -29.88 -14.64 20.91
CA ALA A 459 -28.76 -15.05 21.77
C ALA A 459 -29.22 -16.01 22.88
N THR A 460 -28.41 -17.02 23.12
CA THR A 460 -28.48 -17.87 24.33
C THR A 460 -27.60 -17.24 25.40
N SER A 461 -28.10 -17.15 26.62
CA SER A 461 -27.38 -16.57 27.76
C SER A 461 -26.80 -17.65 28.66
N SER A 462 -25.58 -17.45 29.11
CA SER A 462 -24.89 -18.31 30.10
C SER A 462 -24.25 -17.44 31.15
N THR A 463 -24.31 -17.87 32.41
CA THR A 463 -23.63 -17.21 33.51
C THR A 463 -22.73 -18.22 34.21
N LEU A 464 -21.46 -17.90 34.37
CA LEU A 464 -20.46 -18.71 35.06
C LEU A 464 -19.81 -17.91 36.18
N VAL A 465 -19.73 -18.51 37.36
CA VAL A 465 -19.00 -17.93 38.48
C VAL A 465 -17.70 -18.71 38.68
N ILE A 466 -16.58 -18.02 38.56
CA ILE A 466 -15.21 -18.55 38.68
C ILE A 466 -14.65 -18.05 40.02
N PRO A 467 -14.41 -18.95 41.00
CA PRO A 467 -13.69 -18.55 42.22
C PRO A 467 -12.25 -18.18 41.85
N ILE A 468 -11.77 -17.06 42.38
CA ILE A 468 -10.38 -16.64 42.22
C ILE A 468 -9.75 -16.33 43.57
N SER A 469 -8.47 -16.67 43.68
CA SER A 469 -7.67 -16.35 44.86
C SER A 469 -7.18 -14.88 44.80
N GLU A 470 -6.85 -14.32 45.94
CA GLU A 470 -6.26 -12.98 46.03
C GLU A 470 -4.98 -12.85 45.19
N SER A 471 -4.15 -13.90 45.16
CA SER A 471 -2.94 -13.92 44.35
C SER A 471 -3.25 -13.87 42.84
N GLN A 472 -4.24 -14.61 42.37
CA GLN A 472 -4.68 -14.54 40.96
C GLN A 472 -5.26 -13.16 40.63
N TRP A 473 -6.07 -12.58 41.51
CA TRP A 473 -6.60 -11.24 41.32
C TRP A 473 -5.50 -10.19 41.21
N ASN A 474 -4.49 -10.26 42.08
CA ASN A 474 -3.36 -9.33 42.05
C ASN A 474 -2.57 -9.42 40.75
N ILE A 475 -2.42 -10.59 40.16
CA ILE A 475 -1.79 -10.78 38.85
C ILE A 475 -2.67 -10.16 37.76
N ILE A 476 -3.97 -10.48 37.73
CA ILE A 476 -4.92 -9.93 36.74
C ILE A 476 -4.90 -8.40 36.77
N ARG A 477 -4.94 -7.81 37.97
CA ARG A 477 -4.91 -6.38 38.18
C ARG A 477 -3.59 -5.74 37.74
N SER A 478 -2.46 -6.38 38.06
CA SER A 478 -1.15 -5.86 37.72
C SER A 478 -0.88 -5.88 36.20
N GLU A 479 -1.41 -6.86 35.50
CA GLU A 479 -1.31 -6.97 34.05
C GLU A 479 -2.36 -6.10 33.32
N GLY A 480 -3.48 -5.80 33.97
CA GLY A 480 -4.55 -4.95 33.44
C GLY A 480 -5.25 -5.53 32.21
N LYS A 481 -4.97 -6.78 31.87
CA LYS A 481 -5.48 -7.44 30.66
C LYS A 481 -5.74 -8.92 30.91
N LEU A 482 -6.75 -9.45 30.23
CA LEU A 482 -7.05 -10.87 30.15
C LEU A 482 -7.05 -11.30 28.68
N MET A 483 -6.38 -12.38 28.37
CA MET A 483 -6.45 -13.02 27.05
C MET A 483 -7.65 -13.92 27.00
N LEU A 484 -8.54 -13.65 26.05
CA LEU A 484 -9.69 -14.46 25.70
C LEU A 484 -9.32 -15.35 24.52
N GLN A 485 -9.42 -16.65 24.69
CA GLN A 485 -9.32 -17.62 23.62
C GLN A 485 -10.68 -18.28 23.44
N VAL A 486 -11.18 -18.26 22.21
CA VAL A 486 -12.48 -18.83 21.84
C VAL A 486 -12.25 -19.94 20.84
N VAL A 487 -12.76 -21.12 21.12
CA VAL A 487 -12.74 -22.26 20.20
C VAL A 487 -14.15 -22.52 19.71
N LEU A 488 -14.36 -22.37 18.41
CA LEU A 488 -15.65 -22.44 17.73
C LEU A 488 -15.85 -23.80 17.06
N ASN A 489 -17.00 -24.40 17.27
CA ASN A 489 -17.40 -25.63 16.62
C ASN A 489 -18.83 -25.51 16.09
N THR A 490 -19.05 -25.91 14.84
CA THR A 490 -20.42 -26.12 14.35
C THR A 490 -21.00 -27.42 14.95
N PRO A 491 -22.27 -27.46 15.27
CA PRO A 491 -22.87 -28.61 15.99
C PRO A 491 -22.68 -29.97 15.32
N SER A 492 -22.50 -29.97 14.02
CA SER A 492 -22.40 -31.21 13.23
C SER A 492 -21.43 -31.00 12.04
N PHE A 493 -20.15 -30.85 12.33
CA PHE A 493 -19.13 -30.73 11.25
C PHE A 493 -19.20 -31.96 10.33
N PRO A 494 -19.22 -31.82 9.01
CA PRO A 494 -19.06 -30.60 8.21
C PRO A 494 -20.39 -29.90 7.78
N GLN A 495 -21.46 -29.97 8.55
CA GLN A 495 -22.70 -29.27 8.24
C GLN A 495 -22.51 -27.75 8.27
N LEU A 496 -22.84 -27.09 7.17
CA LEU A 496 -22.66 -25.67 6.98
C LEU A 496 -23.71 -24.84 7.71
N VAL A 497 -23.30 -23.71 8.26
CA VAL A 497 -24.17 -22.69 8.85
C VAL A 497 -23.93 -21.36 8.16
N ASN A 498 -24.97 -20.56 7.99
CA ASN A 498 -24.85 -19.18 7.50
C ASN A 498 -24.52 -18.26 8.66
N LEU A 499 -23.57 -17.35 8.44
CA LEU A 499 -23.27 -16.29 9.40
C LEU A 499 -23.84 -14.96 8.91
N TYR A 500 -24.71 -14.37 9.72
CA TYR A 500 -25.38 -13.11 9.42
C TYR A 500 -24.73 -11.97 10.18
N ASN A 501 -24.67 -10.79 9.61
CA ASN A 501 -24.05 -9.60 10.22
C ASN A 501 -24.65 -9.23 11.60
N SER A 502 -25.87 -9.67 11.88
CA SER A 502 -26.53 -9.45 13.17
C SER A 502 -25.96 -10.32 14.30
N TYR A 503 -25.16 -11.35 14.01
CA TYR A 503 -24.65 -12.28 15.00
C TYR A 503 -23.53 -11.64 15.84
N PHE A 504 -23.56 -11.93 17.13
CA PHE A 504 -22.60 -11.40 18.09
C PHE A 504 -22.35 -12.38 19.23
N ILE A 505 -21.25 -12.19 19.90
CA ILE A 505 -21.03 -12.66 21.27
C ILE A 505 -20.76 -11.46 22.16
N ASP A 506 -21.43 -11.39 23.31
CA ASP A 506 -21.24 -10.37 24.33
C ASP A 506 -20.75 -11.05 25.59
N VAL A 507 -19.60 -10.63 26.09
CA VAL A 507 -18.99 -11.18 27.32
C VAL A 507 -18.81 -10.05 28.32
N ARG A 508 -19.47 -10.18 29.47
CA ARG A 508 -19.35 -9.22 30.58
C ARG A 508 -18.70 -9.93 31.74
N VAL A 509 -17.58 -9.40 32.19
CA VAL A 509 -16.85 -9.88 33.35
C VAL A 509 -17.15 -8.98 34.53
N LYS A 510 -17.64 -9.56 35.62
CA LYS A 510 -17.94 -8.87 36.86
C LYS A 510 -17.11 -9.49 37.98
N ALA A 511 -16.56 -8.65 38.88
CA ALA A 511 -15.86 -9.11 40.07
C ALA A 511 -16.82 -9.20 41.26
N GLY A 512 -16.82 -10.33 41.95
CA GLY A 512 -17.46 -10.48 43.23
C GLY A 512 -16.53 -9.92 44.32
N VAL A 513 -16.94 -8.81 44.92
CA VAL A 513 -16.16 -8.02 45.86
C VAL A 513 -16.67 -8.21 47.26
N VAL A 514 -15.76 -8.55 48.19
CA VAL A 514 -16.06 -8.60 49.61
C VAL A 514 -15.49 -7.33 50.25
N LEU A 515 -16.39 -6.50 50.76
CA LEU A 515 -16.02 -5.32 51.53
C LEU A 515 -16.11 -5.64 53.01
N ASN A 516 -15.00 -5.54 53.73
CA ASN A 516 -14.96 -5.61 55.18
C ASN A 516 -14.99 -4.19 55.71
N ALA A 517 -16.12 -3.78 56.30
CA ALA A 517 -16.22 -2.53 57.02
C ALA A 517 -16.01 -2.79 58.51
N GLU A 518 -14.96 -2.24 59.10
CA GLU A 518 -14.79 -2.17 60.56
C GLU A 518 -15.49 -0.90 61.04
N VAL A 519 -16.46 -1.03 61.92
CA VAL A 519 -17.05 0.11 62.62
C VAL A 519 -16.28 0.24 63.93
N GLU A 520 -15.48 1.31 64.05
CA GLU A 520 -14.79 1.69 65.27
C GLU A 520 -15.79 2.22 66.33
#